data_e9df0f35cbae2b70c2b90bae629fef3e
#
_entry.id   e9df0f35cbae2b70c2b90bae629fef3e
#
_cell.length_a   1.000
_cell.length_b   1.000
_cell.length_c   1.000
_cell.angle_alpha   90.00
_cell.angle_beta   90.00
_cell.angle_gamma   90.00
#
_symmetry.space_group_name_H-M   'P 1'
#
loop_
_entity.id
_entity.type
_entity.pdbx_description
1 polymer ?
#
loop_
_entity_poly.entity_id
_entity_poly.type
_entity_poly.pdbx_seq_one_letter_code
_entity_poly.pdbx_strand_id
1 'polypeptide(L)'
;MEKRVRKTPLNPEIISLGKCIEAIIKAKGLKTREVAHDADLDVENLRKYIKGKQEMKVSTMLKIAKSLGVSVADLFLLNTKD
;
A
#
# COMPACT_ATOMS: atom_id res chain seq x y z
N MET A 1 -4.26 14.43 -25.24
CA MET A 1 -4.40 13.94 -24.91
C MET A 1 -4.99 13.42 -24.29
N GLU A 2 -5.00 13.21 -24.20
CA GLU A 2 -5.44 12.76 -23.77
C GLU A 2 -5.85 12.49 -22.82
N LYS A 3 -6.21 12.38 -22.45
CA LYS A 3 -6.48 12.10 -21.67
C LYS A 3 -6.91 11.47 -21.06
N ARG A 4 -6.86 11.27 -20.69
CA ARG A 4 -7.18 10.57 -20.36
C ARG A 4 -7.82 10.10 -19.48
N VAL A 5 -8.31 9.92 -19.36
CA VAL A 5 -9.10 9.52 -18.57
C VAL A 5 -8.81 8.33 -18.07
N ARG A 6 -8.99 8.03 -17.03
CA ARG A 6 -8.68 7.01 -16.41
C ARG A 6 -9.71 6.09 -16.22
N LYS A 7 -10.18 5.43 -17.08
CA LYS A 7 -11.07 4.43 -16.92
C LYS A 7 -10.37 3.22 -16.67
N THR A 8 -9.09 3.11 -16.96
CA THR A 8 -8.33 1.91 -16.76
C THR A 8 -7.93 1.80 -15.34
N PRO A 9 -7.76 0.64 -14.82
CA PRO A 9 -7.25 0.47 -13.47
C PRO A 9 -5.83 0.96 -13.38
N LEU A 10 -5.34 1.17 -12.20
CA LEU A 10 -3.98 1.58 -11.96
C LEU A 10 -3.04 0.46 -12.40
N ASN A 11 -1.76 0.78 -12.55
CA ASN A 11 -0.77 -0.14 -12.93
C ASN A 11 -0.77 -1.33 -12.06
N PRO A 12 -0.47 -2.51 -12.58
CA PRO A 12 -0.39 -3.74 -11.77
C PRO A 12 0.55 -3.63 -10.59
N GLU A 13 1.61 -2.85 -10.71
CA GLU A 13 2.54 -2.68 -9.59
C GLU A 13 1.90 -1.97 -8.41
N ILE A 14 1.00 -1.05 -8.67
CA ILE A 14 0.30 -0.35 -7.61
C ILE A 14 -0.64 -1.29 -6.89
N ILE A 15 -1.32 -2.13 -7.66
CA ILE A 15 -2.22 -3.12 -7.09
C ILE A 15 -1.44 -4.14 -6.27
N SER A 16 -0.30 -4.59 -6.80
CA SER A 16 0.54 -5.55 -6.11
C SER A 16 1.10 -4.98 -4.82
N LEU A 17 1.48 -3.71 -4.83
CA LEU A 17 1.97 -3.06 -3.63
C LEU A 17 0.89 -3.07 -2.54
N GLY A 18 -0.33 -2.76 -2.89
CA GLY A 18 -1.43 -2.78 -1.94
C GLY A 18 -1.64 -4.16 -1.36
N LYS A 19 -1.57 -5.20 -2.20
CA LYS A 19 -1.73 -6.57 -1.74
C LYS A 19 -0.59 -6.98 -0.82
N CYS A 20 0.61 -6.52 -1.11
CA CYS A 20 1.76 -6.81 -0.28
C CYS A 20 1.60 -6.20 1.10
N ILE A 21 1.15 -4.95 1.16
CA ILE A 21 0.90 -4.29 2.43
C ILE A 21 -0.14 -5.06 3.22
N GLU A 22 -1.21 -5.45 2.58
CA GLU A 22 -2.26 -6.21 3.26
C GLU A 22 -1.74 -7.54 3.78
N ALA A 23 -0.92 -8.21 2.99
CA ALA A 23 -0.36 -9.50 3.41
C ALA A 23 0.53 -9.34 4.64
N ILE A 24 1.31 -8.26 4.71
CA ILE A 24 2.16 -8.02 5.86
C ILE A 24 1.31 -7.72 7.10
N ILE A 25 0.26 -6.92 6.94
CA ILE A 25 -0.64 -6.61 8.04
C ILE A 25 -1.22 -7.91 8.60
N LYS A 26 -1.69 -8.78 7.73
CA LYS A 26 -2.27 -10.06 8.16
C LYS A 26 -1.23 -10.98 8.78
N ALA A 27 -0.06 -11.04 8.16
CA ALA A 27 1.00 -11.93 8.66
C ALA A 27 1.46 -11.53 10.05
N LYS A 28 1.43 -10.25 10.35
CA LYS A 28 1.86 -9.76 11.64
C LYS A 28 0.72 -9.64 12.65
N GLY A 29 -0.48 -9.97 12.23
CA GLY A 29 -1.65 -9.90 13.12
C GLY A 29 -2.02 -8.49 13.52
N LEU A 30 -1.74 -7.52 12.66
CA LEU A 30 -2.03 -6.14 12.95
C LEU A 30 -3.41 -5.77 12.45
N LYS A 31 -3.92 -4.64 12.93
CA LYS A 31 -5.20 -4.13 12.46
C LYS A 31 -4.94 -2.95 11.54
N THR A 32 -5.66 -2.92 10.44
CA THR A 32 -5.52 -1.85 9.45
C THR A 32 -5.63 -0.49 10.09
N ARG A 33 -6.57 -0.33 11.02
CA ARG A 33 -6.78 0.92 11.69
C ARG A 33 -5.58 1.37 12.50
N GLU A 34 -4.93 0.41 13.15
CA GLU A 34 -3.74 0.70 13.95
C GLU A 34 -2.58 1.10 13.08
N VAL A 35 -2.42 0.41 11.94
CA VAL A 35 -1.36 0.74 11.00
C VAL A 35 -1.56 2.15 10.47
N ALA A 36 -2.80 2.49 10.12
CA ALA A 36 -3.10 3.83 9.63
C ALA A 36 -2.77 4.88 10.67
N HIS A 37 -3.16 4.63 11.91
CA HIS A 37 -2.90 5.56 12.99
C HIS A 37 -1.40 5.77 13.17
N ASP A 38 -0.63 4.69 13.19
CA ASP A 38 0.82 4.75 13.37
C ASP A 38 1.51 5.42 12.18
N ALA A 39 0.94 5.31 11.00
CA ALA A 39 1.49 5.93 9.81
C ALA A 39 0.97 7.34 9.60
N ASP A 40 0.17 7.84 10.53
CA ASP A 40 -0.41 9.16 10.44
C ASP A 40 -1.27 9.30 9.19
N LEU A 41 -2.08 8.29 8.91
CA LEU A 41 -2.98 8.27 7.77
C LEU A 41 -4.40 8.07 8.22
N ASP A 42 -5.32 8.56 7.40
CA ASP A 42 -6.71 8.24 7.56
C ASP A 42 -6.89 6.78 7.15
N VAL A 43 -7.63 6.01 7.92
CA VAL A 43 -7.83 4.60 7.62
C VAL A 43 -8.48 4.38 6.26
N GLU A 44 -9.34 5.29 5.84
CA GLU A 44 -9.96 5.15 4.52
C GLU A 44 -8.94 5.31 3.41
N ASN A 45 -7.96 6.17 3.60
CA ASN A 45 -6.90 6.33 2.63
C ASN A 45 -6.03 5.08 2.58
N LEU A 46 -5.72 4.53 3.75
CA LEU A 46 -4.93 3.30 3.77
C LEU A 46 -5.68 2.18 3.05
N ARG A 47 -6.98 2.09 3.25
CA ARG A 47 -7.78 1.08 2.57
C ARG A 47 -7.76 1.25 1.06
N LYS A 48 -7.77 2.48 0.58
CA LYS A 48 -7.67 2.74 -0.86
C LYS A 48 -6.34 2.27 -1.42
N TYR A 49 -5.27 2.47 -0.66
CA TYR A 49 -3.96 2.01 -1.09
C TYR A 49 -3.92 0.48 -1.12
N ILE A 50 -4.46 -0.17 -0.09
CA ILE A 50 -4.47 -1.62 -0.02
C ILE A 50 -5.27 -2.22 -1.18
N LYS A 51 -6.34 -1.56 -1.57
CA LYS A 51 -7.17 -2.06 -2.66
C LYS A 51 -6.63 -1.71 -4.04
N GLY A 52 -5.52 -0.98 -4.08
CA GLY A 52 -4.93 -0.58 -5.35
C GLY A 52 -5.71 0.46 -6.11
N LYS A 53 -6.51 1.23 -5.39
CA LYS A 53 -7.34 2.27 -6.01
C LYS A 53 -6.66 3.61 -6.13
N GLN A 54 -5.54 3.76 -5.48
CA GLN A 54 -4.86 5.04 -5.45
C GLN A 54 -3.37 4.84 -5.29
N GLU A 55 -2.59 5.63 -6.00
CA GLU A 55 -1.13 5.60 -5.85
C GLU A 55 -0.76 6.29 -4.57
N MET A 56 0.31 5.84 -3.95
CA MET A 56 0.78 6.52 -2.76
C MET A 56 2.12 7.19 -3.02
N LYS A 57 2.33 8.29 -2.36
CA LYS A 57 3.60 8.98 -2.46
C LYS A 57 4.67 8.18 -1.76
N VAL A 58 5.92 8.42 -2.15
CA VAL A 58 7.05 7.76 -1.50
C VAL A 58 7.04 8.03 -0.01
N SER A 59 6.74 9.27 0.38
CA SER A 59 6.69 9.59 1.81
C SER A 59 5.65 8.76 2.54
N THR A 60 4.53 8.47 1.89
CA THR A 60 3.50 7.62 2.48
C THR A 60 3.98 6.18 2.59
N MET A 61 4.69 5.69 1.58
CA MET A 61 5.25 4.35 1.64
C MET A 61 6.22 4.22 2.80
N LEU A 62 7.04 5.24 3.02
CA LEU A 62 7.98 5.22 4.14
C LEU A 62 7.26 5.17 5.47
N LYS A 63 6.18 5.91 5.61
CA LYS A 63 5.40 5.91 6.84
C LYS A 63 4.76 4.55 7.08
N ILE A 64 4.22 3.96 6.03
CA ILE A 64 3.58 2.66 6.15
C ILE A 64 4.60 1.59 6.51
N ALA A 65 5.74 1.59 5.81
CA ALA A 65 6.79 0.61 6.09
C ALA A 65 7.23 0.71 7.54
N LYS A 66 7.43 1.93 8.02
CA LYS A 66 7.85 2.14 9.39
C LYS A 66 6.80 1.63 10.36
N SER A 67 5.54 1.90 10.09
CA SER A 67 4.48 1.46 10.98
C SER A 67 4.34 -0.07 10.98
N LEU A 68 4.73 -0.72 9.89
CA LEU A 68 4.71 -2.18 9.81
C LEU A 68 5.98 -2.81 10.35
N GLY A 69 6.99 -2.00 10.63
CA GLY A 69 8.27 -2.52 11.12
C GLY A 69 9.09 -3.19 10.04
N VAL A 70 8.95 -2.74 8.80
CA VAL A 70 9.68 -3.32 7.67
C VAL A 70 10.30 -2.20 6.85
N SER A 71 11.17 -2.55 5.92
CA SER A 71 11.75 -1.55 5.03
C SER A 71 10.82 -1.32 3.84
N VAL A 72 11.03 -0.24 3.12
CA VAL A 72 10.26 0.00 1.90
C VAL A 72 10.51 -1.13 0.90
N ALA A 73 11.73 -1.62 0.84
CA ALA A 73 12.05 -2.74 -0.05
C ALA A 73 11.17 -3.95 0.24
N ASP A 74 10.89 -4.18 1.51
CA ASP A 74 10.04 -5.31 1.90
C ASP A 74 8.63 -5.22 1.34
N LEU A 75 8.17 -4.01 1.07
CA LEU A 75 6.83 -3.83 0.52
C LEU A 75 6.72 -4.39 -0.88
N PHE A 76 7.86 -4.61 -1.54
CA PHE A 76 7.87 -5.11 -2.91
C PHE A 76 8.36 -6.54 -3.03
N LEU A 77 8.86 -7.11 -1.96
CA LEU A 77 9.45 -8.45 -2.05
C LEU A 77 8.45 -9.54 -2.38
N LEU A 78 7.26 -9.45 -1.83
CA LEU A 78 6.26 -10.47 -2.07
C LEU A 78 5.79 -10.48 -3.51
N ASN A 79 6.02 -9.41 -4.21
CA ASN A 79 5.59 -9.30 -5.58
C ASN A 79 6.55 -9.92 -6.55
N THR A 80 7.74 -10.26 -6.10
CA THR A 80 8.71 -10.79 -6.98
C THR A 80 8.80 -12.28 -6.98
N LYS A 81 7.96 -12.95 -6.23
CA LYS A 81 8.00 -14.28 -6.16
C LYS A 81 7.64 -14.85 -7.33
N ASP A 82 7.88 -15.44 -7.84
CA ASP A 82 7.51 -16.02 -8.90
C ASP A 82 7.42 -16.89 -9.03
#